data_e24aa4033e87e55d163e791ada81b578
#
_entry.id   e24aa4033e87e55d163e791ada81b578
#
_cell.length_a   1.000
_cell.length_b   1.000
_cell.length_c   1.000
_cell.angle_alpha   90.00
_cell.angle_beta   90.00
_cell.angle_gamma   90.00
#
_symmetry.space_group_name_H-M   'P 1'
#
loop_
_entity.id
_entity.type
_entity.pdbx_description
1 polymer ?
#
loop_
_entity_poly.entity_id
_entity_poly.type
_entity_poly.pdbx_seq_one_letter_code
_entity_poly.pdbx_strand_id
1 'polypeptide(L)'
;MKKIILFLMFIAPLFSCDKSDDPNEQDVLNGKWNLVYVSCECQPVDLEVGEHIWTFDLSQNKLNVQNNVTEQLHTILETGSYEINVTQNKINILATEYDYYFENNKLYLADHPESDGPLIEFVRD
;
A
#
# COMPACT_ATOMS: atom_id res chain seq x y z
N MET A 1 -13.68 50.49 -45.34
CA MET A 1 -13.55 50.27 -44.64
C MET A 1 -13.48 49.07 -44.26
N LYS A 2 -12.93 48.40 -43.82
CA LYS A 2 -12.87 47.34 -43.47
C LYS A 2 -12.69 47.14 -42.17
N LYS A 3 -13.17 46.43 -41.58
CA LYS A 3 -13.09 46.21 -40.41
C LYS A 3 -12.45 45.01 -40.14
N ILE A 4 -11.55 44.92 -39.48
CA ILE A 4 -10.87 43.81 -39.12
C ILE A 4 -11.37 43.36 -37.93
N ILE A 5 -11.97 42.31 -37.94
CA ILE A 5 -12.37 41.79 -36.79
C ILE A 5 -11.37 40.96 -36.31
N LEU A 6 -10.75 41.40 -35.36
CA LEU A 6 -9.77 40.65 -34.83
C LEU A 6 -10.39 39.67 -33.98
N PHE A 7 -10.59 38.54 -34.43
CA PHE A 7 -11.13 37.57 -33.71
C PHE A 7 -10.16 36.97 -32.80
N LEU A 8 -10.17 37.34 -31.68
CA LEU A 8 -9.29 36.83 -30.83
C LEU A 8 -9.76 35.56 -30.37
N MET A 9 -9.40 34.57 -30.94
CA MET A 9 -9.72 33.35 -30.49
C MET A 9 -9.04 33.07 -29.28
N PHE A 10 -9.67 33.19 -28.23
CA PHE A 10 -9.05 32.93 -27.07
C PHE A 10 -9.19 31.53 -26.74
N ILE A 11 -8.30 30.82 -26.91
CA ILE A 11 -8.33 29.49 -26.57
C ILE A 11 -7.89 29.30 -25.23
N ALA A 12 -8.75 29.09 -24.37
CA ALA A 12 -8.41 28.84 -23.05
C ALA A 12 -7.80 27.48 -22.98
N PRO A 13 -6.73 27.35 -22.45
CA PRO A 13 -6.10 26.09 -22.33
C PRO A 13 -6.80 25.35 -21.32
N LEU A 14 -7.24 24.28 -21.70
CA LEU A 14 -7.81 23.52 -20.82
C LEU A 14 -6.91 22.77 -20.05
N PHE A 15 -6.68 23.06 -18.99
CA PHE A 15 -5.87 22.34 -18.20
C PHE A 15 -6.61 21.49 -17.46
N SER A 16 -6.92 20.60 -17.87
CA SER A 16 -7.36 19.61 -17.14
C SER A 16 -6.35 19.13 -16.32
N CYS A 17 -6.11 19.66 -15.43
CA CYS A 17 -5.34 19.19 -14.50
C CYS A 17 -5.94 18.13 -13.88
N ASP A 18 -6.13 17.15 -14.49
CA ASP A 18 -6.67 16.18 -13.94
C ASP A 18 -5.96 15.44 -13.08
N LYS A 19 -5.34 15.90 -12.27
CA LYS A 19 -4.88 15.32 -11.33
C LYS A 19 -5.91 14.94 -10.59
N SER A 20 -6.43 13.87 -10.73
CA SER A 20 -7.32 13.34 -9.87
C SER A 20 -6.68 13.44 -8.58
N ASP A 21 -7.36 13.94 -7.69
CA ASP A 21 -6.86 14.08 -6.39
C ASP A 21 -6.75 12.74 -5.75
N ASP A 22 -7.11 11.67 -6.40
CA ASP A 22 -6.99 10.39 -5.79
C ASP A 22 -5.61 9.88 -6.04
N PRO A 23 -4.79 9.69 -5.05
CA PRO A 23 -3.48 9.15 -5.26
C PRO A 23 -3.61 7.74 -5.78
N ASN A 24 -2.67 7.36 -6.61
CA ASN A 24 -2.61 6.02 -7.10
C ASN A 24 -2.41 5.12 -5.90
N GLU A 25 -3.14 4.02 -5.83
CA GLU A 25 -3.03 3.13 -4.70
C GLU A 25 -1.61 2.63 -4.50
N GLN A 26 -0.87 2.44 -5.57
CA GLN A 26 0.51 2.00 -5.44
C GLN A 26 1.36 3.10 -4.81
N ASP A 27 1.08 4.36 -5.11
CA ASP A 27 1.83 5.44 -4.48
C ASP A 27 1.50 5.53 -3.00
N VAL A 28 0.29 5.22 -2.62
CA VAL A 28 -0.09 5.24 -1.21
C VAL A 28 0.59 4.08 -0.49
N LEU A 29 0.71 2.93 -1.16
CA LEU A 29 1.32 1.77 -0.55
C LEU A 29 2.80 1.99 -0.25
N ASN A 30 3.48 2.73 -1.12
CA ASN A 30 4.92 2.92 -0.98
C ASN A 30 5.27 3.56 0.36
N GLY A 31 6.36 3.16 0.95
CA GLY A 31 6.82 3.75 2.19
C GLY A 31 6.65 2.86 3.40
N LYS A 32 6.63 3.47 4.55
CA LYS A 32 6.70 2.76 5.82
C LYS A 32 5.32 2.52 6.41
N TRP A 33 5.10 1.32 6.87
CA TRP A 33 3.85 0.93 7.52
C TRP A 33 4.19 0.13 8.78
N ASN A 34 3.35 0.27 9.80
CA ASN A 34 3.53 -0.49 11.03
C ASN A 34 2.49 -1.60 11.07
N LEU A 35 2.92 -2.85 11.17
CA LEU A 35 2.01 -3.96 11.29
C LEU A 35 1.50 -3.97 12.71
N VAL A 36 0.20 -3.91 12.90
CA VAL A 36 -0.36 -3.83 14.24
C VAL A 36 -1.26 -5.01 14.58
N TYR A 37 -1.76 -5.74 13.59
CA TYR A 37 -2.66 -6.82 13.94
C TYR A 37 -2.66 -7.89 12.84
N VAL A 38 -2.70 -9.16 13.24
CA VAL A 38 -2.88 -10.27 12.32
C VAL A 38 -4.04 -11.08 12.85
N SER A 39 -5.09 -11.22 12.03
CA SER A 39 -6.24 -11.99 12.38
C SER A 39 -6.21 -13.28 11.57
N CYS A 40 -6.34 -14.43 12.19
CA CYS A 40 -6.38 -15.70 11.49
C CYS A 40 -7.06 -16.71 12.40
N GLU A 41 -7.20 -17.95 11.93
CA GLU A 41 -7.71 -18.96 12.80
C GLU A 41 -6.61 -19.44 13.72
N CYS A 42 -5.43 -18.88 13.57
CA CYS A 42 -4.29 -19.16 14.44
C CYS A 42 -4.41 -18.23 15.63
N GLN A 43 -3.37 -18.11 16.41
CA GLN A 43 -3.39 -17.18 17.51
C GLN A 43 -3.22 -15.78 16.97
N PRO A 44 -4.14 -14.87 17.23
CA PRO A 44 -4.02 -13.51 16.71
C PRO A 44 -2.78 -12.80 17.26
N VAL A 45 -2.23 -11.90 16.47
CA VAL A 45 -1.07 -11.12 16.86
C VAL A 45 -1.50 -9.68 16.97
N ASP A 46 -1.17 -9.03 18.08
CA ASP A 46 -1.54 -7.65 18.33
C ASP A 46 -0.26 -6.92 18.72
N LEU A 47 0.18 -5.98 17.94
CA LEU A 47 1.44 -5.29 18.12
C LEU A 47 1.25 -3.80 18.21
N GLU A 48 2.22 -3.14 18.79
CA GLU A 48 2.19 -1.69 18.87
C GLU A 48 2.98 -1.09 17.74
N VAL A 49 2.72 0.17 17.43
CA VAL A 49 3.44 0.87 16.40
C VAL A 49 4.93 0.81 16.75
N GLY A 50 5.74 0.46 15.79
CA GLY A 50 7.18 0.38 15.99
C GLY A 50 7.71 -1.00 16.25
N GLU A 51 6.83 -1.95 16.62
CA GLU A 51 7.31 -3.29 16.90
C GLU A 51 7.57 -4.09 15.63
N HIS A 52 6.85 -3.83 14.57
CA HIS A 52 7.05 -4.57 13.33
C HIS A 52 6.78 -3.64 12.16
N ILE A 53 7.81 -3.30 11.43
CA ILE A 53 7.75 -2.26 10.42
C ILE A 53 8.04 -2.84 9.04
N TRP A 54 7.15 -2.54 8.11
CA TRP A 54 7.35 -2.91 6.72
C TRP A 54 7.55 -1.64 5.92
N THR A 55 8.60 -1.60 5.09
CA THR A 55 8.83 -0.46 4.22
C THR A 55 8.80 -0.97 2.79
N PHE A 56 7.82 -0.49 2.03
CA PHE A 56 7.67 -0.87 0.65
C PHE A 56 8.49 0.08 -0.24
N ASP A 57 9.35 -0.47 -1.08
CA ASP A 57 10.10 0.32 -2.03
C ASP A 57 9.65 -0.20 -3.39
N LEU A 58 8.61 0.38 -3.93
CA LEU A 58 8.02 -0.12 -5.16
C LEU A 58 8.89 0.16 -6.37
N SER A 59 9.77 1.15 -6.29
CA SER A 59 10.65 1.43 -7.40
C SER A 59 11.66 0.29 -7.60
N GLN A 60 11.94 -0.47 -6.58
CA GLN A 60 12.85 -1.58 -6.66
C GLN A 60 12.19 -2.92 -6.45
N ASN A 61 10.88 -2.93 -6.30
CA ASN A 61 10.09 -4.14 -6.05
C ASN A 61 10.62 -4.87 -4.82
N LYS A 62 10.82 -4.12 -3.76
CA LYS A 62 11.38 -4.66 -2.53
C LYS A 62 10.53 -4.30 -1.34
N LEU A 63 10.54 -5.19 -0.38
CA LEU A 63 9.92 -4.96 0.91
C LEU A 63 11.01 -5.14 1.95
N ASN A 64 11.22 -4.14 2.80
CA ASN A 64 12.17 -4.26 3.88
C ASN A 64 11.39 -4.40 5.17
N VAL A 65 11.72 -5.39 5.96
CA VAL A 65 11.02 -5.66 7.20
C VAL A 65 11.97 -5.49 8.38
N GLN A 66 11.50 -4.79 9.40
CA GLN A 66 12.23 -4.66 10.62
C GLN A 66 11.35 -5.23 11.73
N ASN A 67 11.72 -6.37 12.23
CA ASN A 67 10.94 -7.06 13.25
C ASN A 67 11.63 -6.84 14.59
N ASN A 68 11.06 -5.99 15.42
CA ASN A 68 11.61 -5.69 16.74
C ASN A 68 10.89 -6.45 17.84
N VAL A 69 10.04 -7.40 17.46
CA VAL A 69 9.29 -8.17 18.44
C VAL A 69 10.22 -9.15 19.11
N THR A 70 10.19 -9.21 20.42
CA THR A 70 11.09 -10.10 21.14
C THR A 70 10.59 -11.52 21.14
N GLU A 71 9.27 -11.72 20.99
CA GLU A 71 8.74 -13.04 20.96
C GLU A 71 8.85 -13.59 19.57
N GLN A 72 9.09 -14.88 19.41
CA GLN A 72 9.19 -15.44 18.10
C GLN A 72 7.81 -15.78 17.60
N LEU A 73 7.31 -15.00 16.69
CA LEU A 73 5.99 -15.20 16.13
C LEU A 73 6.14 -15.67 14.69
N HIS A 74 5.62 -16.86 14.43
CA HIS A 74 5.82 -17.46 13.11
C HIS A 74 4.88 -16.91 12.05
N THR A 75 3.91 -16.11 12.44
CA THR A 75 2.95 -15.57 11.50
C THR A 75 3.38 -14.23 10.92
N ILE A 76 4.52 -13.69 11.33
CA ILE A 76 5.02 -12.44 10.79
C ILE A 76 6.41 -12.66 10.24
N LEU A 77 6.82 -11.78 9.35
CA LEU A 77 8.10 -11.95 8.66
C LEU A 77 9.25 -11.56 9.57
N GLU A 78 10.38 -12.16 9.32
CA GLU A 78 11.57 -11.80 10.07
C GLU A 78 12.24 -10.62 9.41
N THR A 79 13.13 -9.96 10.12
CA THR A 79 13.87 -8.83 9.60
C THR A 79 14.62 -9.25 8.34
N GLY A 80 14.49 -8.47 7.30
CA GLY A 80 15.18 -8.77 6.06
C GLY A 80 14.59 -8.00 4.90
N SER A 81 15.12 -8.29 3.73
CA SER A 81 14.66 -7.65 2.51
C SER A 81 14.05 -8.73 1.64
N TYR A 82 12.87 -8.49 1.12
CA TYR A 82 12.13 -9.46 0.34
C TYR A 82 11.78 -8.90 -1.01
N GLU A 83 11.80 -9.74 -2.03
CA GLU A 83 11.37 -9.31 -3.35
C GLU A 83 9.86 -9.42 -3.41
N ILE A 84 9.21 -8.44 -3.96
CA ILE A 84 7.76 -8.44 -4.06
C ILE A 84 7.34 -8.10 -5.48
N ASN A 85 6.12 -8.43 -5.79
CA ASN A 85 5.55 -8.06 -7.07
C ASN A 85 4.19 -7.47 -6.77
N VAL A 86 3.99 -6.21 -7.15
CA VAL A 86 2.76 -5.50 -6.85
C VAL A 86 2.03 -5.22 -8.14
N THR A 87 0.78 -5.63 -8.20
CA THR A 87 -0.08 -5.29 -9.32
C THR A 87 -1.17 -4.37 -8.77
N GLN A 88 -2.23 -4.18 -9.51
CA GLN A 88 -3.20 -3.17 -9.14
C GLN A 88 -3.81 -3.40 -7.76
N ASN A 89 -4.11 -4.60 -7.41
CA ASN A 89 -4.69 -4.86 -6.11
C ASN A 89 -4.13 -6.11 -5.45
N LYS A 90 -2.98 -6.57 -5.89
CA LYS A 90 -2.38 -7.75 -5.34
C LYS A 90 -0.90 -7.55 -5.04
N ILE A 91 -0.43 -8.20 -4.02
CA ILE A 91 0.99 -8.17 -3.66
C ILE A 91 1.44 -9.61 -3.48
N ASN A 92 2.51 -9.98 -4.17
CA ASN A 92 3.08 -11.30 -3.99
C ASN A 92 4.33 -11.19 -3.14
N ILE A 93 4.39 -11.93 -2.06
CA ILE A 93 5.54 -11.95 -1.16
C ILE A 93 5.82 -13.41 -0.83
N LEU A 94 7.03 -13.88 -1.10
CA LEU A 94 7.42 -15.25 -0.76
C LEU A 94 6.41 -16.27 -1.27
N ALA A 95 6.02 -16.17 -2.48
CA ALA A 95 5.10 -17.11 -3.11
C ALA A 95 3.67 -17.06 -2.58
N THR A 96 3.35 -16.09 -1.78
CA THR A 96 1.98 -15.89 -1.31
C THR A 96 1.41 -14.64 -1.97
N GLU A 97 0.23 -14.77 -2.52
CA GLU A 97 -0.43 -13.65 -3.14
C GLU A 97 -1.46 -13.09 -2.19
N TYR A 98 -1.34 -11.82 -1.86
CA TYR A 98 -2.28 -11.16 -0.97
C TYR A 98 -3.10 -10.16 -1.75
N ASP A 99 -4.37 -10.01 -1.39
CA ASP A 99 -5.16 -8.88 -1.86
C ASP A 99 -4.82 -7.75 -0.92
N TYR A 100 -4.68 -6.54 -1.44
CA TYR A 100 -4.44 -5.41 -0.54
C TYR A 100 -5.45 -4.31 -0.81
N TYR A 101 -5.81 -3.59 0.23
CA TYR A 101 -6.74 -2.48 0.11
C TYR A 101 -6.53 -1.52 1.28
N PHE A 102 -7.05 -0.32 1.12
CA PHE A 102 -6.94 0.70 2.16
C PHE A 102 -8.33 1.03 2.68
N GLU A 103 -8.44 1.21 3.97
CA GLU A 103 -9.71 1.56 4.58
C GLU A 103 -9.44 2.30 5.87
N ASN A 104 -10.03 3.45 6.06
CA ASN A 104 -9.86 4.25 7.27
C ASN A 104 -8.40 4.55 7.56
N ASN A 105 -7.64 4.88 6.53
CA ASN A 105 -6.22 5.20 6.63
C ASN A 105 -5.36 4.04 7.09
N LYS A 106 -5.85 2.84 6.90
CA LYS A 106 -5.09 1.64 7.23
C LYS A 106 -4.89 0.82 5.98
N LEU A 107 -3.84 0.03 5.98
CA LEU A 107 -3.57 -0.89 4.90
C LEU A 107 -3.91 -2.28 5.37
N TYR A 108 -4.59 -3.04 4.54
CA TYR A 108 -4.93 -4.42 4.84
C TYR A 108 -4.39 -5.35 3.77
N LEU A 109 -3.79 -6.46 4.21
CA LEU A 109 -3.38 -7.52 3.30
C LEU A 109 -4.18 -8.76 3.69
N ALA A 110 -4.83 -9.37 2.73
CA ALA A 110 -5.67 -10.53 2.99
C ALA A 110 -5.23 -11.71 2.14
N ASP A 111 -5.05 -12.87 2.79
CA ASP A 111 -4.69 -14.07 2.09
C ASP A 111 -5.88 -15.00 2.17
N HIS A 112 -6.62 -15.14 1.08
CA HIS A 112 -7.79 -16.00 1.01
C HIS A 112 -8.81 -15.69 2.11
N PRO A 113 -9.28 -14.47 2.18
CA PRO A 113 -10.20 -14.11 3.27
C PRO A 113 -11.47 -14.94 3.26
N GLU A 114 -11.86 -15.46 2.09
CA GLU A 114 -13.06 -16.28 2.03
C GLU A 114 -12.83 -17.65 2.66
N SER A 115 -11.61 -18.02 2.91
CA SER A 115 -11.29 -19.29 3.50
C SER A 115 -10.65 -19.10 4.88
N ASP A 116 -10.91 -17.98 5.52
CA ASP A 116 -10.37 -17.71 6.84
C ASP A 116 -8.86 -17.60 6.86
N GLY A 117 -8.27 -17.19 5.77
CA GLY A 117 -6.84 -16.93 5.73
C GLY A 117 -6.52 -15.68 6.53
N PRO A 118 -5.26 -15.41 6.76
CA PRO A 118 -4.89 -14.28 7.60
C PRO A 118 -5.23 -12.94 6.98
N LEU A 119 -5.60 -12.02 7.85
CA LEU A 119 -5.80 -10.63 7.48
C LEU A 119 -4.81 -9.81 8.28
N ILE A 120 -3.99 -9.04 7.61
CA ILE A 120 -2.94 -8.27 8.27
C ILE A 120 -3.29 -6.80 8.18
N GLU A 121 -3.24 -6.13 9.31
CA GLU A 121 -3.60 -4.72 9.38
C GLU A 121 -2.38 -3.88 9.69
N PHE A 122 -2.21 -2.79 8.94
CA PHE A 122 -1.09 -1.87 9.13
C PHE A 122 -1.59 -0.45 9.30
N VAL A 123 -0.82 0.34 10.04
CA VAL A 123 -1.11 1.76 10.19
C VAL A 123 0.15 2.57 9.92
N ARG A 124 -0.01 3.83 9.58
CA ARG A 124 1.13 4.72 9.44
C ARG A 124 1.37 5.41 10.77
N ASP A 125 2.54 5.97 10.91
CA ASP A 125 2.85 6.72 12.14
C ASP A 125 2.03 7.97 12.24
#